data_746c74a0527c2c12c691991b4612b7ce
#
_entry.id   746c74a0527c2c12c691991b4612b7ce
#
_cell.length_a   1.000
_cell.length_b   1.000
_cell.length_c   1.000
_cell.angle_alpha   90.00
_cell.angle_beta   90.00
_cell.angle_gamma   90.00
#
_symmetry.space_group_name_H-M   'P 1'
#
loop_
_entity.id
_entity.type
_entity.pdbx_description
1 polymer ?
#
loop_
_entity_poly.entity_id
_entity_poly.type
_entity_poly.pdbx_seq_one_letter_code
_entity_poly.pdbx_strand_id
1 'polypeptide(L)'
;MLQELSSSDPEEGVIMNNLSQLFINCAHDIAKEVGSRAIFLYADACKDIGALELKREGFDTILITKDGSNLPEALKKEARTITVPNLNLTRVGQMKIAITKGIAGGLLKKGDKVVCLTGIPKFGYVDSVSVIDVGREFEILTAEYISDIFEGVQPEVFEAVLNIALALAAQGREGRPIGTIFVIGDHEKVLQFSRQMIMNPFMGYKEEERNILNPALLDTIKEFSALDGAFILKDNGVLLTAGAHLNAAFEGKDFPKGLGSRHIAAAGITDVTNAIAVVVSESTGTVRVFKKGKIFVSIEKPVE
;
A
#
# COMPACT_ATOMS: atom_id res chain seq x y z
N MET A 1 10.51 20.85 -31.31
CA MET A 1 9.40 21.82 -31.41
C MET A 1 8.13 20.99 -31.53
N LEU A 2 7.65 20.48 -30.38
CA LEU A 2 6.36 19.84 -30.23
C LEU A 2 5.61 20.73 -29.25
N GLN A 3 4.65 21.48 -29.82
CA GLN A 3 3.75 22.36 -29.09
C GLN A 3 2.93 21.54 -28.10
N GLU A 4 2.95 21.98 -26.85
CA GLU A 4 2.01 21.62 -25.81
C GLU A 4 0.59 21.94 -26.30
N LEU A 5 -0.21 20.90 -26.52
CA LEU A 5 -1.65 21.01 -26.68
C LEU A 5 -2.27 21.10 -25.27
N SER A 6 -2.27 22.28 -24.67
CA SER A 6 -3.08 22.61 -23.51
C SER A 6 -4.26 23.47 -24.01
N SER A 7 -5.30 22.82 -24.53
CA SER A 7 -6.64 23.35 -24.59
C SER A 7 -7.61 22.21 -24.37
N SER A 8 -8.07 22.03 -23.11
CA SER A 8 -9.17 21.11 -22.80
C SER A 8 -10.43 21.72 -23.45
N ASP A 9 -10.88 21.11 -24.55
CA ASP A 9 -12.15 21.40 -25.18
C ASP A 9 -13.27 21.20 -24.15
N PRO A 10 -14.17 22.16 -23.91
CA PRO A 10 -15.29 22.01 -22.97
C PRO A 10 -16.17 20.79 -23.27
N GLU A 11 -16.34 20.45 -24.55
CA GLU A 11 -17.11 19.25 -24.96
C GLU A 11 -16.43 17.94 -24.52
N GLU A 12 -15.11 17.88 -24.59
CA GLU A 12 -14.34 16.70 -24.14
C GLU A 12 -14.46 16.48 -22.62
N GLY A 13 -14.45 17.55 -21.84
CA GLY A 13 -14.69 17.50 -20.38
C GLY A 13 -16.08 16.97 -20.02
N VAL A 14 -17.11 17.38 -20.75
CA VAL A 14 -18.48 16.89 -20.53
C VAL A 14 -18.61 15.41 -20.85
N ILE A 15 -18.00 14.94 -21.94
CA ILE A 15 -18.01 13.53 -22.32
C ILE A 15 -17.31 12.67 -21.25
N MET A 16 -16.16 13.10 -20.73
CA MET A 16 -15.40 12.40 -19.68
C MET A 16 -16.19 12.28 -18.38
N ASN A 17 -16.87 13.35 -17.96
CA ASN A 17 -17.70 13.34 -16.77
C ASN A 17 -18.93 12.42 -16.95
N ASN A 18 -19.58 12.46 -18.11
CA ASN A 18 -20.70 11.56 -18.41
C ASN A 18 -20.28 10.10 -18.37
N LEU A 19 -19.09 9.77 -18.90
CA LEU A 19 -18.56 8.42 -18.88
C LEU A 19 -18.25 7.99 -17.45
N SER A 20 -17.56 8.80 -16.65
CA SER A 20 -17.31 8.53 -15.23
C SER A 20 -18.59 8.32 -14.45
N GLN A 21 -19.62 9.14 -14.68
CA GLN A 21 -20.92 9.00 -14.03
C GLN A 21 -21.62 7.68 -14.42
N LEU A 22 -21.52 7.27 -15.67
CA LEU A 22 -22.03 5.98 -16.13
C LEU A 22 -21.37 4.81 -15.38
N PHE A 23 -20.03 4.81 -15.27
CA PHE A 23 -19.32 3.80 -14.52
C PHE A 23 -19.69 3.78 -13.04
N ILE A 24 -19.85 4.95 -12.41
CA ILE A 24 -20.30 5.07 -11.02
C ILE A 24 -21.70 4.47 -10.84
N ASN A 25 -22.62 4.78 -11.75
CA ASN A 25 -23.97 4.24 -11.73
C ASN A 25 -23.96 2.70 -11.85
N CYS A 26 -23.20 2.16 -12.81
CA CYS A 26 -23.02 0.71 -12.96
C CYS A 26 -22.40 0.08 -11.71
N ALA A 27 -21.42 0.76 -11.09
CA ALA A 27 -20.78 0.26 -9.87
C ALA A 27 -21.77 0.15 -8.70
N HIS A 28 -22.68 1.10 -8.55
CA HIS A 28 -23.74 1.03 -7.53
C HIS A 28 -24.69 -0.14 -7.78
N ASP A 29 -25.11 -0.36 -9.03
CA ASP A 29 -25.99 -1.47 -9.39
C ASP A 29 -25.30 -2.82 -9.14
N ILE A 30 -24.02 -2.94 -9.54
CA ILE A 30 -23.19 -4.13 -9.26
C ILE A 30 -23.02 -4.32 -7.75
N ALA A 31 -22.70 -3.25 -7.00
CA ALA A 31 -22.51 -3.32 -5.55
C ALA A 31 -23.75 -3.85 -4.82
N LYS A 32 -24.93 -3.44 -5.27
CA LYS A 32 -26.21 -3.93 -4.76
C LYS A 32 -26.40 -5.43 -5.05
N GLU A 33 -26.15 -5.85 -6.28
CA GLU A 33 -26.32 -7.23 -6.72
C GLU A 33 -25.37 -8.19 -6.01
N VAL A 34 -24.11 -7.81 -5.83
CA VAL A 34 -23.11 -8.67 -5.18
C VAL A 34 -23.07 -8.56 -3.66
N GLY A 35 -23.85 -7.67 -3.05
CA GLY A 35 -23.81 -7.38 -1.62
C GLY A 35 -22.47 -6.80 -1.18
N SER A 36 -21.98 -5.80 -1.90
CA SER A 36 -20.68 -5.17 -1.63
C SER A 36 -20.65 -4.46 -0.28
N ARG A 37 -19.50 -4.48 0.40
CA ARG A 37 -19.26 -3.72 1.63
C ARG A 37 -19.08 -2.22 1.37
N ALA A 38 -18.39 -1.89 0.26
CA ALA A 38 -18.07 -0.52 -0.12
C ALA A 38 -17.78 -0.42 -1.62
N ILE A 39 -17.80 0.81 -2.14
CA ILE A 39 -17.32 1.15 -3.47
C ILE A 39 -16.03 1.96 -3.31
N PHE A 40 -14.94 1.52 -3.92
CA PHE A 40 -13.67 2.24 -3.98
C PHE A 40 -13.55 2.97 -5.30
N LEU A 41 -13.48 4.29 -5.26
CA LEU A 41 -13.34 5.14 -6.45
C LEU A 41 -11.95 5.79 -6.45
N TYR A 42 -11.15 5.51 -7.49
CA TYR A 42 -9.87 6.19 -7.69
C TYR A 42 -10.11 7.61 -8.21
N ALA A 43 -10.13 8.54 -7.27
CA ALA A 43 -10.54 9.94 -7.48
C ALA A 43 -9.65 10.69 -8.47
N ASP A 44 -8.33 10.40 -8.44
CA ASP A 44 -7.37 11.07 -9.34
C ASP A 44 -7.56 10.70 -10.82
N ALA A 45 -8.34 9.66 -11.14
CA ALA A 45 -8.74 9.37 -12.51
C ALA A 45 -9.85 10.27 -13.02
N CYS A 46 -10.58 10.96 -12.15
CA CYS A 46 -11.69 11.84 -12.54
C CYS A 46 -11.20 13.27 -12.70
N LYS A 47 -11.40 13.89 -13.88
CA LYS A 47 -10.98 15.26 -14.14
C LYS A 47 -11.73 16.28 -13.27
N ASP A 48 -13.03 16.08 -13.07
CA ASP A 48 -13.89 16.88 -12.22
C ASP A 48 -14.77 15.99 -11.32
N ILE A 49 -14.15 15.49 -10.27
CA ILE A 49 -14.85 14.62 -9.30
C ILE A 49 -15.97 15.39 -8.56
N GLY A 50 -15.87 16.72 -8.46
CA GLY A 50 -16.87 17.55 -7.79
C GLY A 50 -18.20 17.63 -8.53
N ALA A 51 -18.21 17.36 -9.83
CA ALA A 51 -19.41 17.34 -10.66
C ALA A 51 -20.13 15.97 -10.66
N LEU A 52 -19.53 14.94 -10.02
CA LEU A 52 -20.07 13.58 -10.04
C LEU A 52 -20.99 13.32 -8.84
N GLU A 53 -22.08 12.60 -9.09
CA GLU A 53 -22.99 12.12 -8.04
C GLU A 53 -22.43 10.83 -7.44
N LEU A 54 -21.74 10.97 -6.29
CA LEU A 54 -21.07 9.84 -5.61
C LEU A 54 -21.97 9.13 -4.62
N LYS A 55 -23.01 9.81 -4.12
CA LYS A 55 -23.90 9.27 -3.10
C LYS A 55 -25.13 8.62 -3.73
N ARG A 56 -25.34 7.33 -3.42
CA ARG A 56 -26.61 6.65 -3.57
C ARG A 56 -26.91 5.90 -2.28
N GLU A 57 -28.19 5.74 -1.97
CA GLU A 57 -28.62 5.03 -0.79
C GLU A 57 -28.03 3.61 -0.72
N GLY A 58 -27.43 3.28 0.41
CA GLY A 58 -27.03 1.92 0.77
C GLY A 58 -25.53 1.60 0.68
N PHE A 59 -24.67 2.45 0.09
CA PHE A 59 -23.26 2.15 -0.04
C PHE A 59 -22.36 3.35 0.28
N ASP A 60 -21.29 3.10 1.06
CA ASP A 60 -20.24 4.07 1.28
C ASP A 60 -19.28 4.07 0.07
N THR A 61 -19.20 5.20 -0.65
CA THR A 61 -18.15 5.42 -1.63
C THR A 61 -16.92 5.97 -0.93
N ILE A 62 -15.84 5.20 -0.98
CA ILE A 62 -14.53 5.55 -0.40
C ILE A 62 -13.64 6.05 -1.53
N LEU A 63 -13.12 7.27 -1.37
CA LEU A 63 -12.26 7.90 -2.37
C LEU A 63 -10.81 7.45 -2.17
N ILE A 64 -10.19 6.96 -3.23
CA ILE A 64 -8.78 6.62 -3.28
C ILE A 64 -8.06 7.74 -4.00
N THR A 65 -7.09 8.39 -3.36
CA THR A 65 -6.37 9.54 -3.93
C THR A 65 -4.89 9.51 -3.58
N LYS A 66 -4.06 10.00 -4.49
CA LYS A 66 -2.61 10.18 -4.26
C LYS A 66 -2.32 11.34 -3.31
N ASP A 67 -3.08 12.40 -3.47
CA ASP A 67 -2.97 13.60 -2.64
C ASP A 67 -4.38 14.16 -2.41
N GLY A 68 -4.83 14.09 -1.17
CA GLY A 68 -6.13 14.63 -0.77
C GLY A 68 -6.30 16.15 -1.03
N SER A 69 -5.22 16.88 -1.39
CA SER A 69 -5.29 18.30 -1.70
C SER A 69 -6.16 18.61 -2.94
N ASN A 70 -6.21 17.68 -3.90
CA ASN A 70 -6.95 17.83 -5.16
C ASN A 70 -8.46 17.55 -5.01
N LEU A 71 -8.93 17.08 -3.86
CA LEU A 71 -10.34 16.84 -3.62
C LEU A 71 -11.05 18.16 -3.23
N PRO A 72 -12.26 18.42 -3.76
CA PRO A 72 -13.11 19.51 -3.28
C PRO A 72 -13.35 19.42 -1.77
N GLU A 73 -13.34 20.57 -1.09
CA GLU A 73 -13.51 20.63 0.39
C GLU A 73 -14.81 19.97 0.88
N ALA A 74 -15.87 20.01 0.08
CA ALA A 74 -17.13 19.31 0.38
C ALA A 74 -16.92 17.79 0.44
N LEU A 75 -16.19 17.22 -0.53
CA LEU A 75 -15.92 15.78 -0.58
C LEU A 75 -14.96 15.34 0.52
N LYS A 76 -13.97 16.16 0.88
CA LYS A 76 -13.05 15.88 2.02
C LYS A 76 -13.81 15.72 3.33
N LYS A 77 -14.88 16.49 3.54
CA LYS A 77 -15.68 16.43 4.78
C LYS A 77 -16.69 15.29 4.80
N GLU A 78 -17.19 14.90 3.64
CA GLU A 78 -18.33 13.99 3.52
C GLU A 78 -17.94 12.55 3.15
N ALA A 79 -16.85 12.38 2.41
CA ALA A 79 -16.41 11.06 1.96
C ALA A 79 -15.22 10.55 2.78
N ARG A 80 -15.21 9.25 3.06
CA ARG A 80 -14.01 8.60 3.58
C ARG A 80 -12.96 8.55 2.48
N THR A 81 -11.70 8.77 2.84
CA THR A 81 -10.58 8.76 1.90
C THR A 81 -9.52 7.76 2.33
N ILE A 82 -8.91 7.10 1.35
CA ILE A 82 -7.66 6.33 1.52
C ILE A 82 -6.61 7.01 0.65
N THR A 83 -5.55 7.51 1.27
CA THR A 83 -4.43 8.10 0.56
C THR A 83 -3.48 7.01 0.10
N VAL A 84 -3.12 7.00 -1.18
CA VAL A 84 -2.11 6.12 -1.78
C VAL A 84 -0.87 6.94 -2.16
N PRO A 85 0.32 6.32 -2.27
CA PRO A 85 1.53 7.05 -2.67
C PRO A 85 1.38 7.75 -4.02
N ASN A 86 1.99 8.93 -4.15
CA ASN A 86 2.02 9.66 -5.43
C ASN A 86 3.01 9.00 -6.41
N LEU A 87 2.63 7.83 -6.89
CA LEU A 87 3.40 7.00 -7.82
C LEU A 87 2.52 6.59 -9.00
N ASN A 88 3.14 6.28 -10.13
CA ASN A 88 2.43 5.75 -11.29
C ASN A 88 2.18 4.25 -11.09
N LEU A 89 1.00 3.93 -10.59
CA LEU A 89 0.59 2.55 -10.31
C LEU A 89 -0.26 2.01 -11.45
N THR A 90 -0.15 0.71 -11.71
CA THR A 90 -1.12 -0.01 -12.54
C THR A 90 -2.50 -0.01 -11.86
N ARG A 91 -3.59 -0.26 -12.60
CA ARG A 91 -4.94 -0.38 -12.01
C ARG A 91 -4.98 -1.45 -10.91
N VAL A 92 -4.32 -2.59 -11.16
CA VAL A 92 -4.21 -3.68 -10.16
C VAL A 92 -3.39 -3.22 -8.93
N GLY A 93 -2.30 -2.50 -9.14
CA GLY A 93 -1.50 -1.92 -8.05
C GLY A 93 -2.30 -0.95 -7.19
N GLN A 94 -3.11 -0.08 -7.82
CA GLN A 94 -4.01 0.83 -7.11
C GLN A 94 -4.99 0.06 -6.23
N MET A 95 -5.65 -0.98 -6.77
CA MET A 95 -6.59 -1.82 -6.04
C MET A 95 -5.92 -2.55 -4.87
N LYS A 96 -4.75 -3.15 -5.10
CA LYS A 96 -3.98 -3.86 -4.06
C LYS A 96 -3.68 -2.96 -2.87
N ILE A 97 -3.16 -1.74 -3.12
CA ILE A 97 -2.82 -0.79 -2.07
C ILE A 97 -4.07 -0.33 -1.33
N ALA A 98 -5.13 0.05 -2.06
CA ALA A 98 -6.36 0.54 -1.45
C ALA A 98 -7.02 -0.54 -0.56
N ILE A 99 -7.10 -1.78 -1.02
CA ILE A 99 -7.64 -2.91 -0.25
C ILE A 99 -6.76 -3.21 0.96
N THR A 100 -5.42 -3.25 0.79
CA THR A 100 -4.49 -3.51 1.90
C THR A 100 -4.64 -2.45 3.00
N LYS A 101 -4.71 -1.16 2.62
CA LYS A 101 -4.95 -0.07 3.57
C LYS A 101 -6.36 -0.12 4.18
N GLY A 102 -7.36 -0.49 3.39
CA GLY A 102 -8.73 -0.69 3.89
C GLY A 102 -8.81 -1.79 4.96
N ILE A 103 -8.04 -2.87 4.80
CA ILE A 103 -7.93 -3.94 5.80
C ILE A 103 -7.16 -3.44 7.02
N ALA A 104 -6.02 -2.79 6.83
CA ALA A 104 -5.21 -2.26 7.93
C ALA A 104 -5.98 -1.24 8.77
N GLY A 105 -6.79 -0.38 8.14
CA GLY A 105 -7.67 0.58 8.80
C GLY A 105 -8.99 0.01 9.33
N GLY A 106 -9.21 -1.31 9.25
CA GLY A 106 -10.44 -1.97 9.74
C GLY A 106 -11.71 -1.69 8.94
N LEU A 107 -11.59 -1.10 7.75
CA LEU A 107 -12.73 -0.85 6.84
C LEU A 107 -13.21 -2.14 6.17
N LEU A 108 -12.28 -3.06 5.91
CA LEU A 108 -12.51 -4.31 5.21
C LEU A 108 -12.07 -5.49 6.06
N LYS A 109 -12.75 -6.61 5.90
CA LYS A 109 -12.41 -7.90 6.50
C LYS A 109 -12.51 -9.02 5.46
N LYS A 110 -12.01 -10.20 5.81
CA LYS A 110 -12.13 -11.40 4.96
C LYS A 110 -13.58 -11.70 4.64
N GLY A 111 -13.85 -11.98 3.37
CA GLY A 111 -15.17 -12.30 2.85
C GLY A 111 -16.01 -11.08 2.47
N ASP A 112 -15.54 -9.86 2.76
CA ASP A 112 -16.19 -8.66 2.21
C ASP A 112 -15.96 -8.62 0.70
N LYS A 113 -16.96 -8.12 -0.02
CA LYS A 113 -16.83 -7.76 -1.43
C LYS A 113 -16.69 -6.26 -1.58
N VAL A 114 -15.84 -5.83 -2.50
CA VAL A 114 -15.60 -4.42 -2.81
C VAL A 114 -15.74 -4.23 -4.30
N VAL A 115 -16.46 -3.19 -4.72
CA VAL A 115 -16.48 -2.75 -6.12
C VAL A 115 -15.44 -1.66 -6.28
N CYS A 116 -14.46 -1.88 -7.14
CA CYS A 116 -13.38 -0.94 -7.41
C CYS A 116 -13.57 -0.28 -8.76
N LEU A 117 -13.58 1.04 -8.75
CA LEU A 117 -13.59 1.92 -9.91
C LEU A 117 -12.19 2.50 -10.11
N THR A 118 -11.54 2.15 -11.22
CA THR A 118 -10.19 2.62 -11.55
C THR A 118 -10.14 3.25 -12.92
N GLY A 119 -9.08 4.01 -13.16
CA GLY A 119 -8.81 4.65 -14.43
C GLY A 119 -7.37 5.14 -14.49
N ILE A 120 -6.96 5.61 -15.66
CA ILE A 120 -5.65 6.25 -15.84
C ILE A 120 -5.84 7.76 -15.69
N PRO A 121 -5.18 8.42 -14.71
CA PRO A 121 -5.36 9.85 -14.45
C PRO A 121 -5.18 10.73 -15.69
N LYS A 122 -4.27 10.37 -16.59
CA LYS A 122 -4.04 11.08 -17.85
C LYS A 122 -5.28 11.16 -18.73
N PHE A 123 -6.19 10.21 -18.64
CA PHE A 123 -7.41 10.19 -19.47
C PHE A 123 -8.56 10.99 -18.84
N GLY A 124 -8.51 11.27 -17.54
CA GLY A 124 -9.48 12.14 -16.87
C GLY A 124 -10.82 11.49 -16.57
N TYR A 125 -10.97 10.18 -16.72
CA TYR A 125 -12.18 9.43 -16.41
C TYR A 125 -11.88 8.02 -15.88
N VAL A 126 -12.83 7.44 -15.16
CA VAL A 126 -12.80 6.01 -14.81
C VAL A 126 -13.22 5.17 -16.01
N ASP A 127 -12.53 4.09 -16.24
CA ASP A 127 -12.69 3.23 -17.42
C ASP A 127 -12.82 1.73 -17.06
N SER A 128 -12.75 1.39 -15.78
CA SER A 128 -12.75 0.00 -15.33
C SER A 128 -13.53 -0.17 -14.04
N VAL A 129 -14.35 -1.22 -13.98
CA VAL A 129 -15.04 -1.70 -12.77
C VAL A 129 -14.57 -3.11 -12.49
N SER A 130 -14.21 -3.40 -11.25
CA SER A 130 -13.83 -4.73 -10.80
C SER A 130 -14.54 -5.06 -9.50
N VAL A 131 -15.00 -6.29 -9.35
CA VAL A 131 -15.54 -6.82 -8.10
C VAL A 131 -14.47 -7.67 -7.46
N ILE A 132 -14.07 -7.33 -6.24
CA ILE A 132 -13.02 -8.01 -5.50
C ILE A 132 -13.63 -8.72 -4.28
N ASP A 133 -13.39 -10.02 -4.16
CA ASP A 133 -13.72 -10.80 -2.97
C ASP A 133 -12.48 -10.84 -2.05
N VAL A 134 -12.55 -10.08 -0.97
CA VAL A 134 -11.41 -9.88 -0.05
C VAL A 134 -11.00 -11.21 0.58
N GLY A 135 -9.80 -11.67 0.24
CA GLY A 135 -9.20 -12.93 0.72
C GLY A 135 -9.50 -14.17 -0.12
N ARG A 136 -10.10 -14.00 -1.30
CA ARG A 136 -10.23 -15.07 -2.29
C ARG A 136 -9.53 -14.77 -3.61
N GLU A 137 -9.23 -13.50 -3.86
CA GLU A 137 -8.57 -13.03 -5.07
C GLU A 137 -7.05 -13.14 -4.93
N PHE A 138 -6.46 -14.21 -5.43
CA PHE A 138 -5.01 -14.44 -5.38
C PHE A 138 -4.19 -13.35 -6.08
N GLU A 139 -4.76 -12.70 -7.09
CA GLU A 139 -4.10 -11.60 -7.78
C GLU A 139 -3.98 -10.34 -6.92
N ILE A 140 -4.88 -10.19 -5.94
CA ILE A 140 -4.92 -9.02 -5.05
C ILE A 140 -4.28 -9.36 -3.71
N LEU A 141 -4.74 -10.43 -3.05
CA LEU A 141 -4.27 -10.85 -1.72
C LEU A 141 -4.04 -12.36 -1.71
N THR A 142 -2.85 -12.78 -1.33
CA THR A 142 -2.43 -14.18 -1.41
C THR A 142 -2.65 -14.98 -0.12
N ALA A 143 -3.08 -14.36 0.98
CA ALA A 143 -3.18 -15.01 2.28
C ALA A 143 -4.60 -15.43 2.66
N GLU A 144 -4.71 -16.64 3.20
CA GLU A 144 -5.95 -17.19 3.74
C GLU A 144 -6.41 -16.55 5.08
N TYR A 145 -5.53 -15.81 5.77
CA TYR A 145 -5.74 -15.28 7.12
C TYR A 145 -5.69 -13.75 7.12
N ILE A 146 -6.84 -13.11 6.88
CA ILE A 146 -6.93 -11.64 6.84
C ILE A 146 -7.29 -11.04 8.20
N SER A 147 -8.07 -11.74 9.04
CA SER A 147 -8.66 -11.17 10.26
C SER A 147 -7.65 -10.61 11.26
N ASP A 148 -6.43 -11.21 11.33
CA ASP A 148 -5.47 -10.89 12.39
C ASP A 148 -4.12 -10.37 11.86
N ILE A 149 -4.08 -9.99 10.58
CA ILE A 149 -2.82 -9.63 9.92
C ILE A 149 -2.18 -8.40 10.53
N PHE A 150 -2.98 -7.42 10.89
CA PHE A 150 -2.51 -6.16 11.48
C PHE A 150 -2.66 -6.11 12.99
N GLU A 151 -3.02 -7.22 13.64
CA GLU A 151 -3.10 -7.28 15.10
C GLU A 151 -1.77 -6.91 15.73
N GLY A 152 -1.82 -5.95 16.68
CA GLY A 152 -0.63 -5.46 17.38
C GLY A 152 0.25 -4.49 16.57
N VAL A 153 -0.23 -3.95 15.43
CA VAL A 153 0.46 -2.90 14.68
C VAL A 153 -0.51 -1.75 14.43
N GLN A 154 -0.09 -0.52 14.71
CA GLN A 154 -0.90 0.66 14.44
C GLN A 154 -1.06 0.85 12.91
N PRO A 155 -2.29 1.07 12.40
CA PRO A 155 -2.54 1.22 10.97
C PRO A 155 -1.67 2.30 10.32
N GLU A 156 -1.48 3.43 10.98
CA GLU A 156 -0.70 4.57 10.51
C GLU A 156 0.79 4.20 10.32
N VAL A 157 1.32 3.34 11.20
CA VAL A 157 2.71 2.85 11.13
C VAL A 157 2.88 1.92 9.93
N PHE A 158 1.95 0.98 9.75
CA PHE A 158 1.96 0.11 8.58
C PHE A 158 1.86 0.91 7.29
N GLU A 159 0.96 1.89 7.23
CA GLU A 159 0.80 2.77 6.06
C GLU A 159 2.07 3.57 5.75
N ALA A 160 2.71 4.14 6.78
CA ALA A 160 3.97 4.88 6.61
C ALA A 160 5.07 3.98 6.04
N VAL A 161 5.25 2.78 6.60
CA VAL A 161 6.24 1.81 6.09
C VAL A 161 5.92 1.37 4.67
N LEU A 162 4.66 1.07 4.35
CA LEU A 162 4.25 0.69 3.00
C LEU A 162 4.53 1.81 1.99
N ASN A 163 4.22 3.07 2.34
CA ASN A 163 4.47 4.23 1.49
C ASN A 163 5.97 4.42 1.24
N ILE A 164 6.81 4.28 2.27
CA ILE A 164 8.27 4.35 2.15
C ILE A 164 8.80 3.22 1.28
N ALA A 165 8.34 1.99 1.49
CA ALA A 165 8.74 0.83 0.70
C ALA A 165 8.40 1.01 -0.79
N LEU A 166 7.21 1.53 -1.10
CA LEU A 166 6.78 1.81 -2.47
C LEU A 166 7.60 2.94 -3.11
N ALA A 167 7.92 3.99 -2.34
CA ALA A 167 8.78 5.07 -2.81
C ALA A 167 10.21 4.58 -3.11
N LEU A 168 10.78 3.73 -2.25
CA LEU A 168 12.07 3.08 -2.47
C LEU A 168 12.04 2.15 -3.70
N ALA A 169 10.96 1.40 -3.88
CA ALA A 169 10.77 0.54 -5.04
C ALA A 169 10.73 1.33 -6.36
N ALA A 170 10.10 2.52 -6.35
CA ALA A 170 9.98 3.37 -7.52
C ALA A 170 11.28 4.09 -7.85
N GLN A 171 11.86 4.77 -6.86
CA GLN A 171 12.95 5.72 -7.05
C GLN A 171 14.34 5.11 -6.81
N GLY A 172 14.41 4.04 -5.99
CA GLY A 172 15.68 3.54 -5.49
C GLY A 172 16.43 4.58 -4.64
N ARG A 173 17.74 4.45 -4.60
CA ARG A 173 18.67 5.47 -4.09
C ARG A 173 19.53 5.99 -5.23
N GLU A 174 19.47 7.28 -5.50
CA GLU A 174 20.23 7.90 -6.60
C GLU A 174 20.03 7.17 -7.96
N GLY A 175 18.78 6.72 -8.22
CA GLY A 175 18.45 5.97 -9.43
C GLY A 175 18.89 4.50 -9.43
N ARG A 176 19.52 4.00 -8.35
CA ARG A 176 19.91 2.58 -8.23
C ARG A 176 18.85 1.79 -7.47
N PRO A 177 18.45 0.60 -7.95
CA PRO A 177 17.53 -0.26 -7.22
C PRO A 177 18.04 -0.56 -5.82
N ILE A 178 17.13 -0.58 -4.85
CA ILE A 178 17.40 -0.91 -3.44
C ILE A 178 16.53 -2.09 -3.01
N GLY A 179 17.14 -3.00 -2.25
CA GLY A 179 16.42 -4.04 -1.55
C GLY A 179 16.54 -3.85 -0.04
N THR A 180 15.41 -3.83 0.67
CA THR A 180 15.40 -3.67 2.13
C THR A 180 14.25 -4.43 2.78
N ILE A 181 14.28 -4.57 4.10
CA ILE A 181 13.24 -5.20 4.92
C ILE A 181 12.88 -4.27 6.06
N PHE A 182 11.58 -4.07 6.27
CA PHE A 182 11.04 -3.44 7.47
C PHE A 182 10.27 -4.49 8.27
N VAL A 183 10.60 -4.69 9.55
CA VAL A 183 9.91 -5.62 10.46
C VAL A 183 9.21 -4.80 11.53
N ILE A 184 7.89 -4.93 11.64
CA ILE A 184 7.01 -4.09 12.47
C ILE A 184 6.31 -4.94 13.51
N GLY A 185 6.34 -4.53 14.77
CA GLY A 185 5.67 -5.18 15.90
C GLY A 185 6.42 -6.40 16.42
N ASP A 186 5.92 -6.98 17.51
CA ASP A 186 6.51 -8.11 18.26
C ASP A 186 8.04 -7.98 18.43
N HIS A 187 8.49 -6.76 18.62
CA HIS A 187 9.89 -6.36 18.51
C HIS A 187 10.80 -7.06 19.55
N GLU A 188 10.28 -7.37 20.73
CA GLU A 188 11.06 -8.10 21.75
C GLU A 188 11.46 -9.49 21.24
N LYS A 189 10.50 -10.19 20.62
CA LYS A 189 10.74 -11.52 20.08
C LYS A 189 11.57 -11.43 18.78
N VAL A 190 11.30 -10.45 17.91
CA VAL A 190 12.09 -10.19 16.71
C VAL A 190 13.57 -9.97 17.05
N LEU A 191 13.88 -9.19 18.09
CA LEU A 191 15.25 -8.92 18.52
C LEU A 191 15.98 -10.18 19.01
N GLN A 192 15.27 -11.18 19.60
CA GLN A 192 15.86 -12.46 19.99
C GLN A 192 16.33 -13.29 18.78
N PHE A 193 15.66 -13.14 17.64
CA PHE A 193 16.01 -13.77 16.37
C PHE A 193 16.80 -12.85 15.43
N SER A 194 17.40 -11.80 15.96
CA SER A 194 18.19 -10.87 15.16
C SER A 194 19.59 -10.65 15.72
N ARG A 195 20.50 -10.24 14.86
CA ARG A 195 21.86 -9.84 15.23
C ARG A 195 22.22 -8.54 14.51
N GLN A 196 22.69 -7.58 15.28
CA GLN A 196 23.22 -6.34 14.72
C GLN A 196 24.50 -6.62 13.92
N MET A 197 24.54 -6.17 12.64
CA MET A 197 25.72 -6.36 11.78
C MET A 197 26.63 -5.14 11.76
N ILE A 198 26.06 -3.96 11.96
CA ILE A 198 26.74 -2.67 11.95
C ILE A 198 26.37 -1.90 13.22
N MET A 199 27.05 -0.79 13.52
CA MET A 199 26.60 0.11 14.59
C MET A 199 25.17 0.57 14.32
N ASN A 200 24.31 0.47 15.34
CA ASN A 200 22.91 0.88 15.20
C ASN A 200 22.82 2.41 15.03
N PRO A 201 22.36 2.90 13.87
CA PRO A 201 22.32 4.35 13.62
C PRO A 201 21.23 5.08 14.43
N PHE A 202 20.29 4.35 15.04
CA PHE A 202 19.21 4.93 15.84
C PHE A 202 19.46 4.87 17.35
N MET A 203 20.62 4.32 17.78
CA MET A 203 20.95 4.21 19.20
C MET A 203 21.23 5.58 19.81
N GLY A 204 20.62 5.86 20.95
CA GLY A 204 20.82 7.10 21.70
C GLY A 204 19.87 8.26 21.34
N TYR A 205 19.15 8.15 20.24
CA TYR A 205 18.10 9.12 19.88
C TYR A 205 16.83 8.88 20.69
N LYS A 206 16.10 9.95 20.99
CA LYS A 206 14.78 9.86 21.65
C LYS A 206 13.77 9.17 20.73
N GLU A 207 12.73 8.57 21.31
CA GLU A 207 11.74 7.81 20.52
C GLU A 207 11.01 8.70 19.51
N GLU A 208 10.72 9.95 19.85
CA GLU A 208 10.08 10.93 18.98
C GLU A 208 10.95 11.29 17.76
N GLU A 209 12.28 11.33 17.95
CA GLU A 209 13.24 11.67 16.89
C GLU A 209 13.44 10.53 15.89
N ARG A 210 13.17 9.28 16.31
CA ARG A 210 13.32 8.06 15.48
C ARG A 210 12.00 7.33 15.26
N ASN A 211 10.89 8.05 15.21
CA ASN A 211 9.59 7.46 14.87
C ASN A 211 9.32 7.57 13.37
N ILE A 212 8.91 6.46 12.73
CA ILE A 212 8.64 6.37 11.30
C ILE A 212 7.55 7.35 10.82
N LEU A 213 6.70 7.79 11.73
CA LEU A 213 5.66 8.79 11.45
C LEU A 213 6.22 10.22 11.38
N ASN A 214 7.48 10.43 11.78
CA ASN A 214 8.15 11.73 11.66
C ASN A 214 8.63 11.94 10.21
N PRO A 215 8.06 12.89 9.44
CA PRO A 215 8.45 13.11 8.05
C PRO A 215 9.93 13.47 7.87
N ALA A 216 10.58 14.07 8.87
CA ALA A 216 11.98 14.42 8.82
C ALA A 216 12.93 13.21 8.73
N LEU A 217 12.44 11.99 9.08
CA LEU A 217 13.22 10.76 8.98
C LEU A 217 13.23 10.15 7.58
N LEU A 218 12.39 10.59 6.68
CA LEU A 218 12.20 9.93 5.37
C LEU A 218 13.53 9.82 4.60
N ASP A 219 14.29 10.88 4.53
CA ASP A 219 15.58 10.88 3.81
C ASP A 219 16.63 10.04 4.54
N THR A 220 16.66 10.07 5.87
CA THR A 220 17.51 9.20 6.68
C THR A 220 17.20 7.71 6.44
N ILE A 221 15.93 7.34 6.38
CA ILE A 221 15.52 5.96 6.11
C ILE A 221 15.92 5.55 4.68
N LYS A 222 15.76 6.44 3.69
CA LYS A 222 16.22 6.19 2.31
C LYS A 222 17.71 5.90 2.27
N GLU A 223 18.51 6.71 2.95
CA GLU A 223 19.97 6.52 3.03
C GLU A 223 20.33 5.19 3.68
N PHE A 224 19.74 4.87 4.83
CA PHE A 224 20.00 3.61 5.53
C PHE A 224 19.40 2.38 4.87
N SER A 225 18.45 2.53 3.94
CA SER A 225 17.92 1.41 3.15
C SER A 225 18.94 0.76 2.23
N ALA A 226 20.06 1.43 1.97
CA ALA A 226 21.21 0.86 1.25
C ALA A 226 22.06 -0.09 2.11
N LEU A 227 21.88 -0.08 3.43
CA LEU A 227 22.55 -1.00 4.34
C LEU A 227 21.99 -2.40 4.19
N ASP A 228 22.85 -3.40 4.24
CA ASP A 228 22.39 -4.78 4.32
C ASP A 228 21.73 -5.06 5.69
N GLY A 229 20.66 -5.84 5.70
CA GLY A 229 19.86 -6.15 6.87
C GLY A 229 18.50 -5.47 6.93
N ALA A 230 17.84 -5.62 8.06
CA ALA A 230 16.48 -5.15 8.27
C ALA A 230 16.42 -3.92 9.18
N PHE A 231 15.38 -3.11 8.96
CA PHE A 231 14.88 -2.18 9.97
C PHE A 231 13.95 -2.94 10.91
N ILE A 232 14.06 -2.71 12.21
CA ILE A 232 13.14 -3.27 13.23
C ILE A 232 12.45 -2.11 13.91
N LEU A 233 11.11 -2.15 13.93
CA LEU A 233 10.24 -1.11 14.48
C LEU A 233 9.34 -1.69 15.58
N LYS A 234 9.02 -0.86 16.56
CA LYS A 234 7.90 -1.12 17.46
C LYS A 234 6.57 -1.01 16.70
N ASP A 235 5.51 -1.50 17.29
CA ASP A 235 4.12 -1.37 16.83
C ASP A 235 3.65 0.08 16.68
N ASN A 236 4.21 1.00 17.48
CA ASN A 236 3.95 2.44 17.46
C ASN A 236 4.88 3.24 16.51
N GLY A 237 5.70 2.57 15.72
CA GLY A 237 6.55 3.18 14.70
C GLY A 237 7.94 3.62 15.14
N VAL A 238 8.32 3.42 16.38
CA VAL A 238 9.68 3.73 16.85
C VAL A 238 10.68 2.78 16.21
N LEU A 239 11.64 3.32 15.46
CA LEU A 239 12.77 2.60 14.89
C LEU A 239 13.73 2.17 16.00
N LEU A 240 13.92 0.87 16.17
CA LEU A 240 14.84 0.30 17.15
C LEU A 240 16.23 0.16 16.56
N THR A 241 16.32 -0.29 15.31
CA THR A 241 17.60 -0.49 14.65
C THR A 241 17.45 -0.55 13.12
N ALA A 242 18.55 -0.37 12.41
CA ALA A 242 18.76 -0.72 11.01
C ALA A 242 20.00 -1.59 10.87
N GLY A 243 20.11 -2.33 9.76
CA GLY A 243 21.24 -3.24 9.53
C GLY A 243 21.24 -4.46 10.44
N ALA A 244 20.06 -4.95 10.81
CA ALA A 244 19.93 -6.16 11.60
C ALA A 244 19.80 -7.40 10.71
N HIS A 245 20.63 -8.41 10.94
CA HIS A 245 20.49 -9.72 10.32
C HIS A 245 19.39 -10.53 11.04
N LEU A 246 18.46 -11.09 10.27
CA LEU A 246 17.38 -11.93 10.78
C LEU A 246 17.82 -13.40 10.73
N ASN A 247 17.91 -14.06 11.88
CA ASN A 247 18.41 -15.44 12.03
C ASN A 247 17.32 -16.50 12.05
N ALA A 248 16.04 -16.14 11.78
CA ALA A 248 14.96 -17.10 11.77
C ALA A 248 15.05 -18.00 10.52
N ALA A 249 15.24 -19.30 10.73
CA ALA A 249 15.18 -20.28 9.65
C ALA A 249 13.76 -20.38 9.13
N PHE A 250 13.61 -20.59 7.82
CA PHE A 250 12.32 -20.83 7.19
C PHE A 250 12.36 -22.16 6.42
N GLU A 251 11.51 -23.11 6.82
CA GLU A 251 11.44 -24.45 6.23
C GLU A 251 10.13 -24.68 5.45
N GLY A 252 9.45 -23.61 5.03
CA GLY A 252 8.16 -23.70 4.32
C GLY A 252 8.31 -24.40 2.98
N LYS A 253 7.63 -25.55 2.80
CA LYS A 253 7.67 -26.34 1.55
C LYS A 253 7.03 -25.64 0.36
N ASP A 254 6.11 -24.73 0.61
CA ASP A 254 5.31 -24.03 -0.43
C ASP A 254 5.80 -22.61 -0.71
N PHE A 255 7.06 -22.29 -0.36
CA PHE A 255 7.59 -20.96 -0.61
C PHE A 255 7.88 -20.77 -2.10
N PRO A 256 7.46 -19.66 -2.72
CA PRO A 256 7.67 -19.43 -4.15
C PRO A 256 9.15 -19.47 -4.53
N LYS A 257 9.49 -20.27 -5.53
CA LYS A 257 10.86 -20.36 -6.06
C LYS A 257 11.25 -19.04 -6.74
N GLY A 258 12.54 -18.68 -6.64
CA GLY A 258 13.08 -17.47 -7.28
C GLY A 258 13.05 -16.21 -6.40
N LEU A 259 12.57 -16.31 -5.17
CA LEU A 259 12.67 -15.22 -4.20
C LEU A 259 14.04 -15.25 -3.51
N GLY A 260 14.67 -14.06 -3.37
CA GLY A 260 15.99 -13.90 -2.77
C GLY A 260 16.01 -14.01 -1.24
N SER A 261 17.21 -13.94 -0.66
CA SER A 261 17.49 -14.10 0.77
C SER A 261 16.64 -13.18 1.68
N ARG A 262 16.38 -11.93 1.26
CA ARG A 262 15.54 -11.00 2.03
C ARG A 262 14.10 -11.49 2.20
N HIS A 263 13.55 -12.13 1.18
CA HIS A 263 12.20 -12.70 1.24
C HIS A 263 12.15 -13.93 2.17
N ILE A 264 13.19 -14.77 2.11
CA ILE A 264 13.32 -15.94 3.00
C ILE A 264 13.44 -15.48 4.45
N ALA A 265 14.27 -14.47 4.71
CA ALA A 265 14.43 -13.88 6.03
C ALA A 265 13.12 -13.28 6.57
N ALA A 266 12.37 -12.58 5.70
CA ALA A 266 11.06 -12.02 6.05
C ALA A 266 10.02 -13.11 6.34
N ALA A 267 9.99 -14.19 5.55
CA ALA A 267 9.14 -15.33 5.82
C ALA A 267 9.52 -15.98 7.15
N GLY A 268 10.81 -16.26 7.38
CA GLY A 268 11.28 -16.89 8.62
C GLY A 268 10.93 -16.09 9.87
N ILE A 269 11.23 -14.79 9.88
CA ILE A 269 10.94 -13.96 11.06
C ILE A 269 9.44 -13.84 11.33
N THR A 270 8.60 -13.73 10.29
CA THR A 270 7.15 -13.66 10.45
C THR A 270 6.48 -14.99 10.74
N ASP A 271 7.15 -16.12 10.51
CA ASP A 271 6.69 -17.45 10.89
C ASP A 271 6.84 -17.71 12.40
N VAL A 272 7.95 -17.25 12.97
CA VAL A 272 8.27 -17.48 14.40
C VAL A 272 7.82 -16.33 15.32
N THR A 273 7.34 -15.22 14.78
CA THR A 273 6.87 -14.04 15.54
C THR A 273 5.50 -13.56 15.05
N ASN A 274 4.88 -12.65 15.81
CA ASN A 274 3.66 -11.95 15.38
C ASN A 274 3.96 -10.67 14.58
N ALA A 275 5.20 -10.44 14.16
CA ALA A 275 5.57 -9.28 13.37
C ALA A 275 4.99 -9.31 11.95
N ILE A 276 4.94 -8.14 11.32
CA ILE A 276 4.72 -7.96 9.88
C ILE A 276 6.07 -7.61 9.26
N ALA A 277 6.41 -8.18 8.12
CA ALA A 277 7.59 -7.76 7.36
C ALA A 277 7.19 -7.21 5.98
N VAL A 278 7.74 -6.04 5.64
CA VAL A 278 7.59 -5.42 4.32
C VAL A 278 8.94 -5.47 3.62
N VAL A 279 8.99 -6.13 2.47
CA VAL A 279 10.22 -6.36 1.70
C VAL A 279 10.16 -5.60 0.38
N VAL A 280 11.19 -4.84 0.10
CA VAL A 280 11.46 -4.25 -1.23
C VAL A 280 12.44 -5.15 -1.95
N SER A 281 12.06 -5.67 -3.12
CA SER A 281 12.92 -6.49 -3.97
C SER A 281 13.88 -5.60 -4.76
N GLU A 282 15.18 -5.80 -4.59
CA GLU A 282 16.20 -5.07 -5.34
C GLU A 282 16.12 -5.35 -6.85
N SER A 283 15.89 -6.61 -7.23
CA SER A 283 15.91 -7.02 -8.64
C SER A 283 14.66 -6.64 -9.42
N THR A 284 13.49 -6.62 -8.78
CA THR A 284 12.21 -6.39 -9.45
C THR A 284 11.50 -5.10 -9.04
N GLY A 285 11.92 -4.49 -7.94
CA GLY A 285 11.20 -3.36 -7.33
C GLY A 285 9.82 -3.75 -6.76
N THR A 286 9.50 -5.04 -6.69
CA THR A 286 8.23 -5.49 -6.11
C THR A 286 8.26 -5.33 -4.60
N VAL A 287 7.19 -4.78 -4.03
CA VAL A 287 6.99 -4.70 -2.58
C VAL A 287 6.11 -5.85 -2.12
N ARG A 288 6.59 -6.63 -1.15
CA ARG A 288 5.84 -7.77 -0.58
C ARG A 288 5.67 -7.62 0.91
N VAL A 289 4.46 -7.90 1.38
CA VAL A 289 4.14 -7.94 2.81
C VAL A 289 4.05 -9.39 3.25
N PHE A 290 4.73 -9.71 4.34
CA PHE A 290 4.76 -11.05 4.94
C PHE A 290 4.10 -11.04 6.31
N LYS A 291 3.37 -12.11 6.61
CA LYS A 291 2.80 -12.43 7.93
C LYS A 291 2.67 -13.93 8.08
N LYS A 292 2.99 -14.48 9.26
CA LYS A 292 2.91 -15.92 9.56
C LYS A 292 3.60 -16.78 8.49
N GLY A 293 4.81 -16.38 8.07
CA GLY A 293 5.63 -17.09 7.08
C GLY A 293 5.13 -17.02 5.63
N LYS A 294 4.02 -16.31 5.35
CA LYS A 294 3.39 -16.27 4.03
C LYS A 294 3.36 -14.86 3.45
N ILE A 295 3.37 -14.78 2.13
CA ILE A 295 3.13 -13.52 1.42
C ILE A 295 1.65 -13.18 1.57
N PHE A 296 1.35 -11.99 2.11
CA PHE A 296 0.01 -11.45 2.21
C PHE A 296 -0.39 -10.70 0.94
N VAL A 297 0.46 -9.81 0.47
CA VAL A 297 0.25 -9.05 -0.76
C VAL A 297 1.58 -8.85 -1.48
N SER A 298 1.51 -8.83 -2.81
CA SER A 298 2.63 -8.51 -3.70
C SER A 298 2.20 -7.34 -4.59
N ILE A 299 2.90 -6.21 -4.48
CA ILE A 299 2.64 -4.99 -5.23
C ILE A 299 3.79 -4.80 -6.20
N GLU A 300 3.50 -4.78 -7.47
CA GLU A 300 4.48 -4.61 -8.55
C GLU A 300 5.10 -3.21 -8.48
N LYS A 301 6.35 -3.09 -8.98
CA LYS A 301 7.04 -1.80 -9.09
C LYS A 301 6.13 -0.78 -9.79
N PRO A 302 6.01 0.45 -9.25
CA PRO A 302 5.33 1.53 -9.95
C PRO A 302 5.95 1.77 -11.35
N VAL A 303 5.11 2.12 -12.32
CA VAL A 303 5.56 2.38 -13.70
C VAL A 303 6.13 3.81 -13.75
N GLU A 304 7.26 4.00 -14.43
CA GLU A 304 7.87 5.33 -14.68
C GLU A 304 7.01 6.19 -15.61
#